data_c199468f81ca3979d756346aff655c73
#
_entry.id   c199468f81ca3979d756346aff655c73
#
_cell.length_a   1.000
_cell.length_b   1.000
_cell.length_c   1.000
_cell.angle_alpha   90.00
_cell.angle_beta   90.00
_cell.angle_gamma   90.00
#
_symmetry.space_group_name_H-M   'P 1'
#
loop_
_entity.id
_entity.type
_entity.pdbx_description
1 polymer ?
#
loop_
_entity_poly.entity_id
_entity_poly.type
_entity_poly.pdbx_seq_one_letter_code
_entity_poly.pdbx_strand_id
1 'polypeptide(L)'
;MMQTKRCNRLDDFLMKKMLNSEKKHFSDDECYQAYRKFLKLTTKDGKRIAATQTIKKWFGIGGIKRPNREGLFKIGFDLRLSVKEMEELFVYVMREPDFQIN
;
A
#
# COMPACT_ATOMS: atom_id res chain seq x y z
N MET A 1 5.94 14.86 -15.50
CA MET A 1 5.84 14.55 -15.23
C MET A 1 5.91 13.83 -14.66
N MET A 2 5.98 13.64 -14.37
CA MET A 2 6.07 12.96 -13.96
C MET A 2 5.76 12.41 -13.11
N GLN A 3 5.52 12.47 -12.42
CA GLN A 3 5.11 12.06 -11.50
C GLN A 3 4.29 11.04 -11.52
N THR A 4 4.02 10.78 -12.07
CA THR A 4 3.15 9.82 -12.20
C THR A 4 3.48 8.57 -11.60
N LYS A 5 4.62 8.36 -11.13
CA LYS A 5 4.99 7.18 -10.64
C LYS A 5 4.30 6.76 -9.47
N ARG A 6 3.61 7.57 -8.76
CA ARG A 6 2.90 7.14 -7.64
C ARG A 6 1.47 6.95 -7.90
N CYS A 7 1.10 6.45 -9.03
CA CYS A 7 -0.27 6.31 -9.36
C CYS A 7 -0.74 4.92 -9.41
N ASN A 8 -0.23 4.05 -8.60
CA ASN A 8 -0.86 2.78 -8.57
C ASN A 8 -1.87 2.84 -7.46
N ARG A 9 -3.02 2.37 -7.60
CA ARG A 9 -4.11 2.57 -6.67
C ARG A 9 -3.85 2.06 -5.27
N LEU A 10 -2.92 1.14 -5.15
CA LEU A 10 -2.58 0.62 -3.84
C LEU A 10 -1.91 1.69 -2.99
N ASP A 11 -0.97 2.44 -3.55
CA ASP A 11 -0.28 3.44 -2.75
C ASP A 11 -1.25 4.52 -2.31
N ASP A 12 -2.20 4.88 -3.14
CA ASP A 12 -3.20 5.86 -2.78
C ASP A 12 -4.04 5.35 -1.61
N PHE A 13 -4.49 4.12 -1.69
CA PHE A 13 -5.29 3.52 -0.64
C PHE A 13 -4.51 3.50 0.69
N LEU A 14 -3.26 3.04 0.63
CA LEU A 14 -2.46 2.90 1.84
C LEU A 14 -2.14 4.26 2.46
N MET A 15 -1.85 5.25 1.62
CA MET A 15 -1.56 6.58 2.13
C MET A 15 -2.75 7.15 2.86
N LYS A 16 -3.91 7.06 2.26
CA LYS A 16 -5.10 7.61 2.88
C LYS A 16 -5.43 6.88 4.18
N LYS A 17 -5.24 5.58 4.17
CA LYS A 17 -5.53 4.79 5.36
C LYS A 17 -4.55 5.09 6.49
N MET A 18 -3.27 5.14 6.17
CA MET A 18 -2.26 5.35 7.20
C MET A 18 -2.30 6.75 7.76
N LEU A 19 -2.52 7.74 6.92
CA LEU A 19 -2.51 9.13 7.34
C LEU A 19 -3.91 9.64 7.70
N ASN A 20 -4.92 8.82 7.50
CA ASN A 20 -6.30 9.19 7.78
C ASN A 20 -6.63 10.50 7.07
N SER A 21 -6.33 10.56 5.80
CA SER A 21 -6.46 11.78 5.01
C SER A 21 -7.05 11.47 3.65
N GLU A 22 -7.84 12.40 3.13
CA GLU A 22 -8.43 12.24 1.81
C GLU A 22 -7.72 13.07 0.75
N LYS A 23 -6.53 13.53 1.05
CA LYS A 23 -5.77 14.32 0.10
C LYS A 23 -5.50 13.54 -1.17
N LYS A 24 -5.33 14.23 -2.27
CA LYS A 24 -5.02 13.58 -3.52
C LYS A 24 -3.53 13.47 -3.77
N HIS A 25 -2.75 14.33 -3.15
CA HIS A 25 -1.30 14.35 -3.35
C HIS A 25 -0.61 14.32 -2.00
N PHE A 26 0.43 13.55 -1.90
CA PHE A 26 1.19 13.42 -0.66
C PHE A 26 2.64 13.74 -0.92
N SER A 27 3.27 14.43 0.01
CA SER A 27 4.69 14.76 -0.12
C SER A 27 5.53 13.52 0.17
N ASP A 28 6.81 13.60 -0.15
CA ASP A 28 7.72 12.50 0.14
C ASP A 28 7.77 12.23 1.64
N ASP A 29 7.75 13.28 2.45
CA ASP A 29 7.74 13.09 3.89
C ASP A 29 6.51 12.34 4.34
N GLU A 30 5.37 12.67 3.76
CA GLU A 30 4.14 11.98 4.10
C GLU A 30 4.20 10.52 3.70
N CYS A 31 4.82 10.24 2.56
CA CYS A 31 4.99 8.86 2.13
C CYS A 31 5.81 8.06 3.14
N TYR A 32 6.88 8.65 3.62
CA TYR A 32 7.70 7.97 4.62
C TYR A 32 6.99 7.83 5.95
N GLN A 33 6.20 8.81 6.34
CA GLN A 33 5.42 8.70 7.56
C GLN A 33 4.42 7.55 7.46
N ALA A 34 3.75 7.46 6.34
CA ALA A 34 2.78 6.39 6.13
C ALA A 34 3.47 5.03 6.14
N TYR A 35 4.62 4.95 5.49
CA TYR A 35 5.40 3.73 5.44
C TYR A 35 5.81 3.28 6.84
N ARG A 36 6.29 4.20 7.65
CA ARG A 36 6.70 3.85 9.01
C ARG A 36 5.54 3.39 9.86
N LYS A 37 4.41 4.05 9.70
CA LYS A 37 3.22 3.65 10.44
C LYS A 37 2.78 2.25 10.01
N PHE A 38 2.84 1.99 8.72
CA PHE A 38 2.48 0.68 8.20
C PHE A 38 3.39 -0.40 8.79
N LEU A 39 4.70 -0.14 8.82
CA LEU A 39 5.62 -1.10 9.40
C LEU A 39 5.28 -1.39 10.85
N LYS A 40 4.94 -0.36 11.61
CA LYS A 40 4.61 -0.52 12.99
C LYS A 40 3.37 -1.41 13.16
N LEU A 41 2.38 -1.21 12.32
CA LEU A 41 1.15 -1.96 12.43
C LEU A 41 1.28 -3.40 11.94
N THR A 42 2.19 -3.65 11.03
CA THR A 42 2.27 -4.96 10.39
C THR A 42 3.47 -5.79 10.83
N THR A 43 4.33 -5.27 11.69
CA THR A 43 5.46 -6.04 12.20
C THR A 43 5.01 -6.77 13.47
N LYS A 44 5.13 -8.09 13.45
CA LYS A 44 4.71 -8.92 14.58
C LYS A 44 5.89 -9.74 15.04
N ASP A 45 6.22 -9.63 16.32
CA ASP A 45 7.34 -10.37 16.90
C ASP A 45 8.62 -10.18 16.10
N GLY A 46 8.86 -8.95 15.67
CA GLY A 46 10.06 -8.63 14.90
C GLY A 46 10.01 -9.08 13.46
N LYS A 47 8.91 -9.67 13.02
CA LYS A 47 8.80 -10.14 11.64
C LYS A 47 7.94 -9.20 10.83
N ARG A 48 8.44 -8.81 9.69
CA ARG A 48 7.71 -7.94 8.80
C ARG A 48 6.95 -8.75 7.78
N ILE A 49 5.90 -8.13 7.25
CA ILE A 49 5.04 -8.77 6.27
C ILE A 49 5.77 -9.01 4.95
N ALA A 50 6.81 -8.24 4.69
CA ALA A 50 7.65 -8.40 3.51
C ALA A 50 8.95 -7.63 3.75
N ALA A 51 9.89 -7.74 2.83
CA ALA A 51 11.14 -6.99 2.94
C ALA A 51 10.83 -5.49 2.92
N THR A 52 11.60 -4.70 3.65
CA THR A 52 11.32 -3.28 3.75
C THR A 52 11.35 -2.59 2.40
N GLN A 53 12.27 -3.00 1.52
CA GLN A 53 12.32 -2.39 0.20
C GLN A 53 11.09 -2.69 -0.61
N THR A 54 10.54 -3.88 -0.46
CA THR A 54 9.30 -4.23 -1.12
C THR A 54 8.15 -3.39 -0.57
N ILE A 55 8.09 -3.24 0.74
CA ILE A 55 7.02 -2.45 1.36
C ILE A 55 7.12 -1.00 0.91
N LYS A 56 8.32 -0.45 0.85
CA LYS A 56 8.49 0.93 0.37
C LYS A 56 7.86 1.10 -1.00
N LYS A 57 8.04 0.12 -1.86
CA LYS A 57 7.50 0.23 -3.22
C LYS A 57 5.98 0.12 -3.26
N TRP A 58 5.38 -0.45 -2.24
CA TRP A 58 3.92 -0.41 -2.14
C TRP A 58 3.42 1.01 -1.90
N PHE A 59 4.28 1.87 -1.34
CA PHE A 59 3.96 3.28 -1.13
C PHE A 59 4.56 4.15 -2.22
N GLY A 60 5.12 3.56 -3.26
CA GLY A 60 5.70 4.33 -4.34
C GLY A 60 7.09 4.89 -4.06
N ILE A 61 7.73 4.44 -2.98
CA ILE A 61 9.06 4.94 -2.62
C ILE A 61 10.11 4.09 -3.31
N GLY A 62 10.89 4.71 -4.15
CA GLY A 62 11.96 4.00 -4.85
C GLY A 62 11.48 3.12 -5.97
N GLY A 63 10.26 3.28 -6.40
CA GLY A 63 9.69 2.49 -7.47
C GLY A 63 8.30 2.05 -7.09
N ILE A 64 7.71 1.22 -7.91
CA ILE A 64 6.35 0.74 -7.68
C ILE A 64 6.35 -0.77 -7.76
N LYS A 65 5.71 -1.40 -6.81
CA LYS A 65 5.55 -2.83 -6.81
C LYS A 65 4.22 -3.16 -6.17
N ARG A 66 3.58 -4.21 -6.65
CA ARG A 66 2.29 -4.59 -6.12
C ARG A 66 2.38 -5.97 -5.50
N PRO A 67 1.73 -6.20 -4.37
CA PRO A 67 1.72 -7.52 -3.76
C PRO A 67 0.80 -8.43 -4.58
N ASN A 68 1.00 -9.73 -4.42
CA ASN A 68 0.10 -10.67 -5.05
C ASN A 68 -1.15 -10.77 -4.16
N ARG A 69 -2.08 -11.62 -4.56
CA ARG A 69 -3.34 -11.75 -3.84
C ARG A 69 -3.14 -12.14 -2.38
N GLU A 70 -2.21 -13.05 -2.14
CA GLU A 70 -1.93 -13.48 -0.78
C GLU A 70 -1.41 -12.34 0.05
N GLY A 71 -0.53 -11.53 -0.54
CA GLY A 71 0.00 -10.35 0.15
C GLY A 71 -1.10 -9.36 0.49
N LEU A 72 -2.08 -9.21 -0.39
CA LEU A 72 -3.18 -8.30 -0.12
C LEU A 72 -4.00 -8.76 1.08
N PHE A 73 -4.22 -10.07 1.20
CA PHE A 73 -4.94 -10.60 2.35
C PHE A 73 -4.17 -10.33 3.62
N LYS A 74 -2.85 -10.52 3.60
CA LYS A 74 -2.05 -10.27 4.77
C LYS A 74 -2.10 -8.81 5.18
N ILE A 75 -2.02 -7.91 4.21
CA ILE A 75 -2.13 -6.48 4.48
C ILE A 75 -3.47 -6.18 5.14
N GLY A 76 -4.53 -6.70 4.57
CA GLY A 76 -5.86 -6.44 5.11
C GLY A 76 -6.03 -6.97 6.52
N PHE A 77 -5.51 -8.15 6.80
CA PHE A 77 -5.59 -8.71 8.13
C PHE A 77 -4.81 -7.88 9.12
N ASP A 78 -3.59 -7.51 8.78
CA ASP A 78 -2.74 -6.78 9.70
C ASP A 78 -3.25 -5.38 9.98
N LEU A 79 -3.87 -4.76 8.99
CA LEU A 79 -4.45 -3.44 9.17
C LEU A 79 -5.85 -3.50 9.73
N ARG A 80 -6.39 -4.70 9.90
CA ARG A 80 -7.72 -4.92 10.44
C ARG A 80 -8.79 -4.20 9.62
N LEU A 81 -8.71 -4.36 8.34
CA LEU A 81 -9.67 -3.73 7.44
C LEU A 81 -11.02 -4.41 7.56
N SER A 82 -12.07 -3.64 7.42
CA SER A 82 -13.41 -4.18 7.37
C SER A 82 -13.62 -4.91 6.06
N VAL A 83 -14.69 -5.65 5.94
CA VAL A 83 -15.01 -6.35 4.70
C VAL A 83 -15.11 -5.35 3.56
N LYS A 84 -15.75 -4.22 3.81
CA LYS A 84 -15.88 -3.22 2.77
C LYS A 84 -14.53 -2.67 2.34
N GLU A 85 -13.66 -2.41 3.31
CA GLU A 85 -12.33 -1.91 2.99
C GLU A 85 -11.51 -2.94 2.24
N MET A 86 -11.67 -4.22 2.58
CA MET A 86 -11.00 -5.29 1.85
C MET A 86 -11.47 -5.34 0.40
N GLU A 87 -12.76 -5.17 0.19
CA GLU A 87 -13.29 -5.14 -1.17
C GLU A 87 -12.71 -3.97 -1.95
N GLU A 88 -12.61 -2.82 -1.32
CA GLU A 88 -12.02 -1.66 -1.96
C GLU A 88 -10.57 -1.91 -2.34
N LEU A 89 -9.82 -2.49 -1.41
CA LEU A 89 -8.43 -2.78 -1.66
C LEU A 89 -8.27 -3.69 -2.86
N PHE A 90 -9.06 -4.75 -2.92
CA PHE A 90 -8.96 -5.69 -4.02
C PHE A 90 -9.40 -5.07 -5.34
N VAL A 91 -10.42 -4.24 -5.31
CA VAL A 91 -10.86 -3.57 -6.52
C VAL A 91 -9.78 -2.64 -7.05
N TYR A 92 -9.16 -1.88 -6.16
CA TYR A 92 -8.11 -0.98 -6.58
C TYR A 92 -6.97 -1.72 -7.26
N VAL A 93 -6.50 -2.78 -6.61
CA VAL A 93 -5.33 -3.48 -7.11
C VAL A 93 -5.64 -4.35 -8.32
N MET A 94 -6.76 -5.04 -8.28
CA MET A 94 -7.09 -5.95 -9.36
C MET A 94 -7.46 -5.24 -10.65
N ARG A 95 -7.79 -3.98 -10.56
CA ARG A 95 -8.11 -3.23 -11.77
C ARG A 95 -6.92 -2.64 -12.46
N GLU A 96 -5.74 -2.74 -11.84
CA GLU A 96 -4.54 -2.24 -12.47
C GLU A 96 -4.18 -3.14 -13.64
N PRO A 97 -3.96 -2.58 -14.82
CA PRO A 97 -3.65 -3.43 -15.96
C PRO A 97 -2.43 -4.31 -15.73
N ASP A 98 -1.42 -3.78 -15.09
CA ASP A 98 -0.21 -4.55 -14.86
C ASP A 98 -0.45 -5.73 -13.96
N PHE A 99 -1.42 -5.64 -13.10
CA PHE A 99 -1.67 -6.69 -12.15
C PHE A 99 -2.43 -7.83 -12.78
N GLN A 100 -3.08 -7.59 -13.88
CA GLN A 100 -3.89 -8.60 -14.49
C GLN A 100 -3.19 -9.49 -15.45
N ILE A 101 -1.98 -9.52 -15.51
CA ILE A 101 -1.30 -10.35 -16.35
C ILE A 101 -1.51 -11.69 -16.20
N ASN A 102 -1.81 -12.26 -16.50
CA ASN A 102 -2.01 -13.45 -16.23
C ASN A 102 -1.76 -14.14 -16.34
#